data_3ba59601e1d063692fc116e80db2f4e4
#
_entry.id   3ba59601e1d063692fc116e80db2f4e4
#
_cell.length_a   1.000
_cell.length_b   1.000
_cell.length_c   1.000
_cell.angle_alpha   90.00
_cell.angle_beta   90.00
_cell.angle_gamma   90.00
#
_symmetry.space_group_name_H-M   'P 1'
#
loop_
_entity.id
_entity.type
_entity.pdbx_description
1 polymer ?
#
loop_
_entity_poly.entity_id
_entity_poly.type
_entity_poly.pdbx_seq_one_letter_code
_entity_poly.pdbx_strand_id
1 'polypeptide(L)'
;MDENDNAAFRRFLRRVWRDDVTPLLVGENAAQRRTAAQVGGKLAAATGLLLDGVLRLRGRPFTRSLTVLGTTLGAMLPDVWDWKWLREQAGPRQRQVVSEQVQRRAAELPLLEALALFQLSPQAPQDDLKRTWRDISLRWHPDKAPDEAARAEYHVRFLVYRSAYDRLRAAYEAGELPISAES
;
A
#
# COMPACT_ATOMS: atom_id res chain seq x y z
N MET A 1 -13.91 6.21 8.20
CA MET A 1 -13.28 4.87 8.08
C MET A 1 -14.35 3.97 7.52
N ASP A 2 -14.23 3.60 6.23
CA ASP A 2 -15.30 2.89 5.54
C ASP A 2 -15.54 1.52 6.18
N GLU A 3 -16.74 1.33 6.68
CA GLU A 3 -17.27 0.07 7.25
C GLU A 3 -17.21 -1.13 6.27
N ASN A 4 -16.85 -0.86 5.01
CA ASN A 4 -16.87 -1.81 3.90
C ASN A 4 -15.56 -2.56 3.63
N ASP A 5 -14.46 -2.23 4.33
CA ASP A 5 -13.23 -3.02 4.24
C ASP A 5 -13.32 -4.20 5.19
N ASN A 6 -13.63 -5.37 4.64
CA ASN A 6 -13.61 -6.57 5.44
C ASN A 6 -12.20 -6.85 6.01
N ALA A 7 -12.13 -7.63 7.09
CA ALA A 7 -10.88 -7.90 7.78
C ALA A 7 -9.84 -8.60 6.87
N ALA A 8 -10.29 -9.40 5.90
CA ALA A 8 -9.42 -10.08 4.93
C ALA A 8 -8.79 -9.06 3.98
N PHE A 9 -9.57 -8.13 3.45
CA PHE A 9 -9.09 -7.06 2.58
C PHE A 9 -8.04 -6.17 3.29
N ARG A 10 -8.32 -5.75 4.54
CA ARG A 10 -7.35 -4.97 5.32
C ARG A 10 -6.05 -5.74 5.61
N ARG A 11 -6.14 -7.05 5.91
CA ARG A 11 -4.94 -7.90 6.11
C ARG A 11 -4.13 -8.01 4.83
N PHE A 12 -4.80 -8.23 3.69
CA PHE A 12 -4.17 -8.27 2.39
C PHE A 12 -3.41 -6.98 2.09
N LEU A 13 -4.06 -5.81 2.17
CA LEU A 13 -3.40 -4.53 1.89
C LEU A 13 -2.21 -4.26 2.81
N ARG A 14 -2.31 -4.55 4.11
CA ARG A 14 -1.17 -4.39 5.03
C ARG A 14 0.01 -5.28 4.68
N ARG A 15 -0.26 -6.53 4.23
CA ARG A 15 0.79 -7.45 3.79
C ARG A 15 1.48 -6.90 2.55
N VAL A 16 0.73 -6.54 1.50
CA VAL A 16 1.28 -5.97 0.27
C VAL A 16 2.07 -4.69 0.55
N TRP A 17 1.53 -3.82 1.40
CA TRP A 17 2.22 -2.60 1.79
C TRP A 17 3.58 -2.86 2.42
N ARG A 18 3.61 -3.71 3.42
CA ARG A 18 4.85 -4.01 4.16
C ARG A 18 5.87 -4.77 3.31
N ASP A 19 5.42 -5.79 2.59
CA ASP A 19 6.32 -6.77 1.97
C ASP A 19 6.73 -6.38 0.54
N ASP A 20 5.89 -5.64 -0.18
CA ASP A 20 6.10 -5.32 -1.61
C ASP A 20 6.24 -3.83 -1.90
N VAL A 21 5.36 -2.99 -1.36
CA VAL A 21 5.33 -1.56 -1.69
C VAL A 21 6.42 -0.79 -0.96
N THR A 22 6.51 -0.95 0.36
CA THR A 22 7.49 -0.22 1.18
C THR A 22 8.93 -0.46 0.73
N PRO A 23 9.38 -1.70 0.45
CA PRO A 23 10.73 -1.92 -0.05
C PRO A 23 11.04 -1.22 -1.36
N LEU A 24 10.07 -1.16 -2.29
CA LEU A 24 10.23 -0.49 -3.58
C LEU A 24 10.29 1.03 -3.43
N LEU A 25 9.38 1.61 -2.66
CA LEU A 25 9.34 3.05 -2.44
C LEU A 25 10.51 3.56 -1.58
N VAL A 26 10.96 2.74 -0.62
CA VAL A 26 12.13 3.04 0.22
C VAL A 26 13.42 2.65 -0.48
N GLY A 27 13.44 1.55 -1.23
CA GLY A 27 14.64 0.99 -1.86
C GLY A 27 15.23 1.88 -2.95
N GLU A 28 14.42 2.48 -3.81
CA GLU A 28 14.88 3.47 -4.80
C GLU A 28 15.45 4.73 -4.16
N ASN A 29 14.97 5.06 -2.97
CA ASN A 29 15.48 6.17 -2.17
C ASN A 29 16.51 5.73 -1.10
N ALA A 30 16.61 4.43 -0.76
CA ALA A 30 17.49 3.98 0.32
C ALA A 30 18.97 4.06 -0.06
N ALA A 31 19.34 3.82 -1.31
CA ALA A 31 20.69 4.05 -1.79
C ALA A 31 20.99 5.57 -1.86
N GLN A 32 20.06 6.35 -2.40
CA GLN A 32 20.16 7.82 -2.43
C GLN A 32 19.99 8.43 -1.03
N ARG A 33 19.16 7.83 -0.14
CA ARG A 33 18.97 8.31 1.23
C ARG A 33 20.09 7.89 2.17
N ARG A 34 20.70 6.71 1.99
CA ARG A 34 21.92 6.36 2.74
C ARG A 34 23.08 7.25 2.34
N THR A 35 23.24 7.56 1.07
CA THR A 35 24.23 8.55 0.62
C THR A 35 23.80 9.98 0.96
N ALA A 36 22.56 10.38 0.75
CA ALA A 36 22.07 11.71 1.11
C ALA A 36 21.93 11.90 2.63
N ALA A 37 21.50 10.88 3.40
CA ALA A 37 21.49 10.94 4.85
C ALA A 37 22.91 10.87 5.46
N GLN A 38 23.82 10.12 4.85
CA GLN A 38 25.23 10.11 5.29
C GLN A 38 25.97 11.39 4.86
N VAL A 39 25.74 11.86 3.64
CA VAL A 39 26.36 13.12 3.15
C VAL A 39 25.62 14.33 3.72
N GLY A 40 24.28 14.33 3.73
CA GLY A 40 23.48 15.39 4.31
C GLY A 40 23.60 15.47 5.83
N GLY A 41 23.64 14.33 6.53
CA GLY A 41 23.89 14.27 7.96
C GLY A 41 25.31 14.72 8.35
N LYS A 42 26.32 14.35 7.55
CA LYS A 42 27.71 14.81 7.76
C LYS A 42 27.89 16.28 7.41
N LEU A 43 27.30 16.75 6.31
CA LEU A 43 27.30 18.16 5.93
C LEU A 43 26.48 19.01 6.92
N ALA A 44 25.28 18.57 7.30
CA ALA A 44 24.46 19.26 8.28
C ALA A 44 25.09 19.30 9.67
N ALA A 45 25.75 18.20 10.09
CA ALA A 45 26.51 18.16 11.34
C ALA A 45 27.76 19.06 11.27
N ALA A 46 28.48 19.06 10.14
CA ALA A 46 29.64 19.94 9.94
C ALA A 46 29.23 21.40 9.90
N THR A 47 28.15 21.75 9.18
CA THR A 47 27.63 23.13 9.11
C THR A 47 27.06 23.56 10.47
N GLY A 48 26.37 22.66 11.18
CA GLY A 48 25.86 22.92 12.53
C GLY A 48 26.98 23.12 13.55
N LEU A 49 28.05 22.31 13.48
CA LEU A 49 29.23 22.47 14.32
C LEU A 49 29.99 23.77 14.06
N LEU A 50 30.09 24.18 12.80
CA LEU A 50 30.69 25.49 12.43
C LEU A 50 29.86 26.64 12.97
N LEU A 51 28.53 26.61 12.82
CA LEU A 51 27.63 27.64 13.34
C LEU A 51 27.63 27.67 14.87
N ASP A 52 27.57 26.53 15.52
CA ASP A 52 27.63 26.42 16.98
C ASP A 52 29.00 26.88 17.52
N GLY A 53 30.08 26.63 16.75
CA GLY A 53 31.43 27.07 17.08
C GLY A 53 31.63 28.57 16.90
N VAL A 54 31.18 29.12 15.77
CA VAL A 54 31.28 30.57 15.48
C VAL A 54 30.47 31.40 16.46
N LEU A 55 29.27 30.92 16.81
CA LEU A 55 28.36 31.59 17.75
C LEU A 55 28.66 31.26 19.22
N ARG A 56 29.64 30.42 19.51
CA ARG A 56 30.02 29.95 20.87
C ARG A 56 28.80 29.48 21.70
N LEU A 57 27.84 28.79 21.06
CA LEU A 57 26.61 28.34 21.71
C LEU A 57 26.82 27.06 22.51
N ARG A 58 26.44 27.07 23.78
CA ARG A 58 26.41 25.88 24.62
C ARG A 58 25.16 25.04 24.29
N GLY A 59 25.34 23.70 24.09
CA GLY A 59 24.24 22.76 23.88
C GLY A 59 23.97 22.37 22.42
N ARG A 60 24.75 22.91 21.45
CA ARG A 60 24.69 22.57 20.03
C ARG A 60 23.28 22.55 19.42
N PRO A 61 22.51 23.67 19.53
CA PRO A 61 21.12 23.71 19.06
C PRO A 61 20.99 23.55 17.54
N PHE A 62 21.91 24.11 16.75
CA PHE A 62 21.90 24.02 15.28
C PHE A 62 22.24 22.60 14.81
N THR A 63 23.20 21.94 15.43
CA THR A 63 23.53 20.54 15.12
C THR A 63 22.32 19.63 15.36
N ARG A 64 21.60 19.80 16.46
CA ARG A 64 20.39 19.02 16.79
C ARG A 64 19.24 19.31 15.84
N SER A 65 18.96 20.58 15.54
CA SER A 65 17.83 20.96 14.67
C SER A 65 18.03 20.53 13.23
N LEU A 66 19.25 20.63 12.68
CA LEU A 66 19.55 20.18 11.32
C LEU A 66 19.54 18.65 11.20
N THR A 67 19.95 17.91 12.25
CA THR A 67 19.86 16.45 12.26
C THR A 67 18.40 15.99 12.30
N VAL A 68 17.54 16.65 13.07
CA VAL A 68 16.10 16.36 13.13
C VAL A 68 15.42 16.62 11.78
N LEU A 69 15.75 17.72 11.08
CA LEU A 69 15.23 18.04 9.74
C LEU A 69 15.63 16.97 8.71
N GLY A 70 16.83 16.43 8.77
CA GLY A 70 17.29 15.35 7.88
C GLY A 70 16.61 14.01 8.12
N THR A 71 16.19 13.75 9.36
CA THR A 71 15.47 12.51 9.72
C THR A 71 13.97 12.59 9.44
N THR A 72 13.35 13.77 9.52
CA THR A 72 11.91 13.96 9.24
C THR A 72 11.56 13.84 7.76
N LEU A 73 12.45 14.19 6.84
CA LEU A 73 12.25 13.96 5.39
C LEU A 73 12.25 12.47 5.01
N GLY A 74 12.77 11.59 5.88
CA GLY A 74 12.72 10.14 5.72
C GLY A 74 11.38 9.50 6.09
N ALA A 75 10.55 10.21 6.86
CA ALA A 75 9.33 9.69 7.47
C ALA A 75 8.04 9.95 6.65
N MET A 76 8.16 10.22 5.34
CA MET A 76 6.99 10.57 4.51
C MET A 76 6.18 9.37 4.00
N LEU A 77 6.62 8.13 4.28
CA LEU A 77 5.82 6.95 3.96
C LEU A 77 5.18 6.43 5.26
N PRO A 78 3.88 6.16 5.25
CA PRO A 78 3.23 5.57 6.40
C PRO A 78 3.78 4.15 6.64
N ASP A 79 4.05 3.80 7.90
CA ASP A 79 4.48 2.44 8.29
C ASP A 79 3.38 1.39 8.07
N VAL A 80 2.14 1.86 7.93
CA VAL A 80 0.95 1.03 7.73
C VAL A 80 0.17 1.58 6.55
N TRP A 81 -0.52 0.69 5.82
CA TRP A 81 -1.42 1.08 4.74
C TRP A 81 -2.39 2.18 5.17
N ASP A 82 -2.41 3.30 4.42
CA ASP A 82 -3.27 4.45 4.68
C ASP A 82 -3.87 5.01 3.39
N TRP A 83 -5.21 4.94 3.28
CA TRP A 83 -5.97 5.51 2.18
C TRP A 83 -5.79 7.02 2.05
N LYS A 84 -5.67 7.73 3.17
CA LYS A 84 -5.47 9.18 3.18
C LYS A 84 -4.16 9.55 2.51
N TRP A 85 -3.08 8.82 2.83
CA TRP A 85 -1.81 9.01 2.16
C TRP A 85 -1.90 8.77 0.65
N LEU A 86 -2.56 7.68 0.22
CA LEU A 86 -2.71 7.35 -1.20
C LEU A 86 -3.48 8.43 -1.96
N ARG A 87 -4.53 9.00 -1.36
CA ARG A 87 -5.36 10.04 -1.97
C ARG A 87 -4.64 11.40 -2.05
N GLU A 88 -4.03 11.81 -0.94
CA GLU A 88 -3.59 13.20 -0.75
C GLU A 88 -2.10 13.41 -0.99
N GLN A 89 -1.26 12.40 -0.71
CA GLN A 89 0.19 12.57 -0.67
C GLN A 89 0.94 11.76 -1.74
N ALA A 90 0.38 10.63 -2.19
CA ALA A 90 1.04 9.79 -3.17
C ALA A 90 1.09 10.45 -4.56
N GLY A 91 2.29 10.58 -5.10
CA GLY A 91 2.51 11.04 -6.48
C GLY A 91 2.13 9.97 -7.52
N PRO A 92 2.06 10.32 -8.83
CA PRO A 92 1.64 9.39 -9.89
C PRO A 92 2.45 8.10 -9.90
N ARG A 93 3.78 8.17 -9.77
CA ARG A 93 4.67 7.01 -9.74
C ARG A 93 4.39 6.10 -8.54
N GLN A 94 4.17 6.68 -7.36
CA GLN A 94 3.86 5.92 -6.15
C GLN A 94 2.51 5.21 -6.28
N ARG A 95 1.50 5.87 -6.83
CA ARG A 95 0.19 5.28 -7.11
C ARG A 95 0.30 4.12 -8.10
N GLN A 96 1.13 4.27 -9.14
CA GLN A 96 1.39 3.20 -10.11
C GLN A 96 2.05 1.99 -9.42
N VAL A 97 3.12 2.18 -8.65
CA VAL A 97 3.78 1.10 -7.90
C VAL A 97 2.80 0.37 -6.99
N VAL A 98 1.98 1.11 -6.24
CA VAL A 98 0.94 0.51 -5.39
C VAL A 98 -0.02 -0.33 -6.23
N SER A 99 -0.54 0.21 -7.33
CA SER A 99 -1.50 -0.48 -8.21
C SER A 99 -0.92 -1.78 -8.78
N GLU A 100 0.30 -1.74 -9.27
CA GLU A 100 1.00 -2.92 -9.83
C GLU A 100 1.22 -4.01 -8.76
N GLN A 101 1.66 -3.63 -7.55
CA GLN A 101 1.92 -4.60 -6.49
C GLN A 101 0.63 -5.24 -5.97
N VAL A 102 -0.43 -4.46 -5.73
CA VAL A 102 -1.71 -5.02 -5.28
C VAL A 102 -2.34 -5.92 -6.33
N GLN A 103 -2.25 -5.57 -7.62
CA GLN A 103 -2.76 -6.38 -8.72
C GLN A 103 -2.03 -7.72 -8.81
N ARG A 104 -0.69 -7.70 -8.80
CA ARG A 104 0.13 -8.91 -8.85
C ARG A 104 -0.17 -9.83 -7.67
N ARG A 105 -0.14 -9.31 -6.45
CA ARG A 105 -0.39 -10.11 -5.25
C ARG A 105 -1.82 -10.64 -5.17
N ALA A 106 -2.80 -9.89 -5.65
CA ALA A 106 -4.18 -10.37 -5.69
C ALA A 106 -4.37 -11.52 -6.69
N ALA A 107 -3.64 -11.51 -7.81
CA ALA A 107 -3.65 -12.60 -8.78
C ALA A 107 -2.99 -13.90 -8.26
N GLU A 108 -2.07 -13.79 -7.30
CA GLU A 108 -1.32 -14.90 -6.70
C GLU A 108 -1.95 -15.39 -5.39
N LEU A 109 -3.08 -14.82 -4.94
CA LEU A 109 -3.70 -15.18 -3.66
C LEU A 109 -4.08 -16.67 -3.61
N PRO A 110 -3.86 -17.35 -2.47
CA PRO A 110 -4.46 -18.64 -2.19
C PRO A 110 -5.99 -18.58 -2.32
N LEU A 111 -6.63 -19.64 -2.82
CA LEU A 111 -8.07 -19.63 -3.10
C LEU A 111 -8.92 -19.25 -1.88
N LEU A 112 -8.58 -19.78 -0.71
CA LEU A 112 -9.31 -19.45 0.53
C LEU A 112 -9.17 -17.96 0.92
N GLU A 113 -8.01 -17.37 0.72
CA GLU A 113 -7.82 -15.93 0.96
C GLU A 113 -8.57 -15.09 -0.08
N ALA A 114 -8.57 -15.51 -1.34
CA ALA A 114 -9.34 -14.85 -2.40
C ALA A 114 -10.85 -14.92 -2.12
N LEU A 115 -11.39 -16.08 -1.72
CA LEU A 115 -12.79 -16.23 -1.30
C LEU A 115 -13.13 -15.32 -0.10
N ALA A 116 -12.22 -15.23 0.88
CA ALA A 116 -12.42 -14.36 2.03
C ALA A 116 -12.51 -12.87 1.67
N LEU A 117 -11.85 -12.42 0.59
CA LEU A 117 -12.03 -11.05 0.07
C LEU A 117 -13.48 -10.80 -0.39
N PHE A 118 -14.11 -11.81 -1.00
CA PHE A 118 -15.51 -11.76 -1.44
C PHE A 118 -16.51 -12.12 -0.33
N GLN A 119 -16.03 -12.47 0.87
CA GLN A 119 -16.85 -12.96 1.99
C GLN A 119 -17.66 -14.22 1.60
N LEU A 120 -17.08 -15.05 0.74
CA LEU A 120 -17.69 -16.31 0.27
C LEU A 120 -17.12 -17.51 1.04
N SER A 121 -17.97 -18.50 1.25
CA SER A 121 -17.54 -19.79 1.80
C SER A 121 -16.78 -20.60 0.74
N PRO A 122 -15.95 -21.58 1.14
CA PRO A 122 -15.28 -22.47 0.21
C PRO A 122 -16.24 -23.32 -0.66
N GLN A 123 -17.49 -23.52 -0.18
CA GLN A 123 -18.54 -24.25 -0.87
C GLN A 123 -19.46 -23.36 -1.71
N ALA A 124 -19.23 -22.05 -1.73
CA ALA A 124 -20.07 -21.10 -2.46
C ALA A 124 -20.12 -21.47 -3.96
N PRO A 125 -21.30 -21.42 -4.61
CA PRO A 125 -21.40 -21.64 -6.04
C PRO A 125 -20.82 -20.46 -6.83
N GLN A 126 -20.41 -20.73 -8.07
CA GLN A 126 -19.84 -19.70 -8.96
C GLN A 126 -20.77 -18.49 -9.17
N ASP A 127 -22.08 -18.70 -9.10
CA ASP A 127 -23.06 -17.61 -9.31
C ASP A 127 -23.06 -16.60 -8.16
N ASP A 128 -22.73 -17.01 -6.95
CA ASP A 128 -22.55 -16.10 -5.82
C ASP A 128 -21.29 -15.23 -6.04
N LEU A 129 -20.20 -15.81 -6.55
CA LEU A 129 -19.02 -15.04 -6.95
C LEU A 129 -19.36 -14.01 -8.01
N LYS A 130 -20.11 -14.39 -9.06
CA LYS A 130 -20.52 -13.46 -10.13
C LYS A 130 -21.40 -12.32 -9.60
N ARG A 131 -22.32 -12.64 -8.68
CA ARG A 131 -23.20 -11.65 -8.05
C ARG A 131 -22.41 -10.67 -7.21
N THR A 132 -21.58 -11.17 -6.31
CA THR A 132 -20.75 -10.36 -5.43
C THR A 132 -19.77 -9.47 -6.25
N TRP A 133 -19.16 -10.03 -7.29
CA TRP A 133 -18.31 -9.27 -8.20
C TRP A 133 -19.05 -8.12 -8.88
N ARG A 134 -20.28 -8.33 -9.35
CA ARG A 134 -21.10 -7.29 -9.95
C ARG A 134 -21.34 -6.13 -8.97
N ASP A 135 -21.68 -6.44 -7.73
CA ASP A 135 -21.94 -5.44 -6.70
C ASP A 135 -20.66 -4.66 -6.35
N ILE A 136 -19.54 -5.35 -6.18
CA ILE A 136 -18.24 -4.74 -5.90
C ILE A 136 -17.78 -3.86 -7.06
N SER A 137 -17.89 -4.35 -8.31
CA SER A 137 -17.45 -3.62 -9.49
C SER A 137 -18.28 -2.35 -9.73
N LEU A 138 -19.58 -2.40 -9.44
CA LEU A 138 -20.45 -1.22 -9.49
C LEU A 138 -20.14 -0.20 -8.39
N ARG A 139 -19.72 -0.67 -7.22
CA ARG A 139 -19.38 0.19 -6.08
C ARG A 139 -18.04 0.89 -6.24
N TRP A 140 -17.01 0.15 -6.66
CA TRP A 140 -15.62 0.61 -6.68
C TRP A 140 -15.11 0.93 -8.08
N HIS A 141 -16.01 1.12 -9.06
CA HIS A 141 -15.57 1.55 -10.38
C HIS A 141 -14.88 2.91 -10.32
N PRO A 142 -13.69 3.09 -10.93
CA PRO A 142 -12.96 4.37 -10.87
C PRO A 142 -13.78 5.57 -11.33
N ASP A 143 -14.70 5.38 -12.29
CA ASP A 143 -15.59 6.45 -12.79
C ASP A 143 -16.66 6.88 -11.78
N LYS A 144 -16.87 6.11 -10.73
CA LYS A 144 -17.80 6.43 -9.63
C LYS A 144 -17.13 7.08 -8.43
N ALA A 145 -15.83 7.35 -8.53
CA ALA A 145 -15.13 8.08 -7.48
C ALA A 145 -15.78 9.47 -7.29
N PRO A 146 -16.04 9.88 -6.05
CA PRO A 146 -16.72 11.16 -5.77
C PRO A 146 -15.89 12.38 -6.22
N ASP A 147 -14.56 12.23 -6.26
CA ASP A 147 -13.62 13.25 -6.70
C ASP A 147 -12.34 12.61 -7.25
N GLU A 148 -11.46 13.44 -7.81
CA GLU A 148 -10.20 12.99 -8.40
C GLU A 148 -9.23 12.41 -7.33
N ALA A 149 -9.26 12.92 -6.11
CA ALA A 149 -8.42 12.40 -5.03
C ALA A 149 -8.82 10.98 -4.63
N ALA A 150 -10.13 10.69 -4.57
CA ALA A 150 -10.66 9.36 -4.27
C ALA A 150 -10.43 8.36 -5.42
N ARG A 151 -10.24 8.81 -6.66
CA ARG A 151 -10.08 7.92 -7.83
C ARG A 151 -8.94 6.92 -7.65
N ALA A 152 -7.83 7.31 -7.03
CA ALA A 152 -6.71 6.41 -6.76
C ALA A 152 -7.10 5.26 -5.82
N GLU A 153 -7.90 5.53 -4.79
CA GLU A 153 -8.41 4.52 -3.87
C GLU A 153 -9.38 3.57 -4.58
N TYR A 154 -10.35 4.11 -5.34
CA TYR A 154 -11.29 3.33 -6.12
C TYR A 154 -10.58 2.41 -7.10
N HIS A 155 -9.57 2.93 -7.80
CA HIS A 155 -8.76 2.16 -8.73
C HIS A 155 -8.03 0.99 -8.04
N VAL A 156 -7.36 1.22 -6.91
CA VAL A 156 -6.67 0.16 -6.17
C VAL A 156 -7.66 -0.90 -5.67
N ARG A 157 -8.80 -0.50 -5.11
CA ARG A 157 -9.85 -1.44 -4.67
C ARG A 157 -10.36 -2.28 -5.82
N PHE A 158 -10.68 -1.64 -6.94
CA PHE A 158 -11.15 -2.34 -8.13
C PHE A 158 -10.13 -3.35 -8.65
N LEU A 159 -8.84 -2.99 -8.73
CA LEU A 159 -7.78 -3.89 -9.19
C LEU A 159 -7.63 -5.13 -8.30
N VAL A 160 -7.65 -4.96 -6.98
CA VAL A 160 -7.57 -6.08 -6.03
C VAL A 160 -8.70 -7.06 -6.26
N TYR A 161 -9.96 -6.57 -6.27
CA TYR A 161 -11.13 -7.42 -6.44
C TYR A 161 -11.19 -8.04 -7.82
N ARG A 162 -10.82 -7.32 -8.88
CA ARG A 162 -10.77 -7.85 -10.24
C ARG A 162 -9.79 -9.00 -10.36
N SER A 163 -8.55 -8.84 -9.89
CA SER A 163 -7.53 -9.87 -9.96
C SER A 163 -7.91 -11.11 -9.15
N ALA A 164 -8.47 -10.91 -7.95
CA ALA A 164 -8.97 -12.01 -7.13
C ALA A 164 -10.19 -12.71 -7.79
N TYR A 165 -11.10 -11.95 -8.44
CA TYR A 165 -12.20 -12.52 -9.21
C TYR A 165 -11.71 -13.39 -10.37
N ASP A 166 -10.77 -12.89 -11.16
CA ASP A 166 -10.21 -13.63 -12.29
C ASP A 166 -9.52 -14.93 -11.81
N ARG A 167 -8.81 -14.88 -10.67
CA ARG A 167 -8.19 -16.04 -10.03
C ARG A 167 -9.24 -17.08 -9.59
N LEU A 168 -10.32 -16.65 -8.93
CA LEU A 168 -11.40 -17.54 -8.48
C LEU A 168 -12.18 -18.11 -9.65
N ARG A 169 -12.48 -17.31 -10.67
CA ARG A 169 -13.15 -17.78 -11.87
C ARG A 169 -12.36 -18.91 -12.54
N ALA A 170 -11.05 -18.72 -12.71
CA ALA A 170 -10.19 -19.76 -13.27
C ALA A 170 -10.22 -21.05 -12.43
N ALA A 171 -10.27 -20.96 -11.10
CA ALA A 171 -10.36 -22.10 -10.21
C ALA A 171 -11.72 -22.84 -10.34
N TYR A 172 -12.83 -22.12 -10.53
CA TYR A 172 -14.12 -22.76 -10.85
C TYR A 172 -14.09 -23.46 -12.21
N GLU A 173 -13.49 -22.83 -13.22
CA GLU A 173 -13.34 -23.41 -14.56
C GLU A 173 -12.44 -24.66 -14.54
N ALA A 174 -11.44 -24.71 -13.66
CA ALA A 174 -10.54 -25.84 -13.45
C ALA A 174 -11.13 -26.95 -12.56
N GLY A 175 -12.32 -26.74 -11.94
CA GLY A 175 -12.91 -27.68 -10.99
C GLY A 175 -12.23 -27.73 -9.62
N GLU A 176 -11.39 -26.75 -9.28
CA GLU A 176 -10.77 -26.61 -7.95
C GLU A 176 -11.76 -26.04 -6.91
N LEU A 177 -12.84 -25.43 -7.37
CA LEU A 177 -13.95 -24.87 -6.58
C LEU A 177 -15.28 -25.42 -7.13
N PRO A 178 -16.31 -25.59 -6.27
CA PRO A 178 -16.28 -25.43 -4.82
C PRO A 178 -15.45 -26.51 -4.11
N ILE A 179 -14.85 -26.17 -2.97
CA ILE A 179 -14.09 -27.13 -2.16
C ILE A 179 -15.10 -28.02 -1.43
N SER A 180 -15.13 -29.31 -1.76
CA SER A 180 -15.99 -30.27 -1.07
C SER A 180 -15.57 -30.37 0.40
N ALA A 181 -16.58 -30.48 1.28
CA ALA A 181 -16.36 -30.67 2.72
C ALA A 181 -16.07 -32.15 3.04
N GLU A 182 -15.25 -32.82 2.22
CA GLU A 182 -14.85 -34.22 2.48
C GLU A 182 -13.48 -34.22 3.18
N SER A 183 -13.51 -34.38 4.47
CA SER A 183 -12.73 -35.39 5.25
C SER A 183 -12.96 -35.17 6.74
#